data_4dad16601d83779c40930b68c23b539c
#
_entry.id   4dad16601d83779c40930b68c23b539c
#
_cell.length_a   1.000
_cell.length_b   1.000
_cell.length_c   1.000
_cell.angle_alpha   90.00
_cell.angle_beta   90.00
_cell.angle_gamma   90.00
#
_symmetry.space_group_name_H-M   'P 1'
#
loop_
_entity.id
_entity.type
_entity.pdbx_description
1 polymer ?
#
loop_
_entity_poly.entity_id
_entity_poly.type
_entity_poly.pdbx_seq_one_letter_code
_entity_poly.pdbx_strand_id
1 'polypeptide(L)'
;STLTALFAGYIHATAKETGLTVGVVDIDDAQNTIGKMRLFEATQQESLDEEYQVMNISSSEFIENMDFLKENFDIILVDFPGNLKQAGVVETLMMIDVLIIPFEPSKIEIMHTINFFDYYKANIMAKREELGYKTTVRGLPNRVVPNLIEYKDLVANQNEFPIKLMEQHIKESRVQFQRNLSTLISNYNHVCDEFGDEMVQLITEHIKA
;
A
#
# COMPACT_ATOMS: atom_id res chain seq x y z
N SER A 1 2.89 0.59 6.13
CA SER A 1 1.84 0.94 7.13
C SER A 1 1.23 2.34 6.91
N THR A 2 2.04 3.41 6.88
CA THR A 2 1.51 4.79 6.72
C THR A 2 0.66 4.96 5.46
N LEU A 3 1.17 4.54 4.31
CA LEU A 3 0.46 4.65 3.03
C LEU A 3 -0.79 3.79 2.99
N THR A 4 -0.71 2.61 3.59
CA THR A 4 -1.85 1.69 3.71
C THR A 4 -2.99 2.31 4.51
N ALA A 5 -2.68 2.93 5.67
CA ALA A 5 -3.67 3.62 6.48
C ALA A 5 -4.28 4.85 5.78
N LEU A 6 -3.45 5.64 5.09
CA LEU A 6 -3.90 6.82 4.34
C LEU A 6 -4.83 6.43 3.19
N PHE A 7 -4.48 5.41 2.41
CA PHE A 7 -5.30 4.97 1.29
C PHE A 7 -6.60 4.28 1.77
N ALA A 8 -6.54 3.50 2.85
CA ALA A 8 -7.74 2.96 3.47
C ALA A 8 -8.70 4.07 3.94
N GLY A 9 -8.16 5.09 4.62
CA GLY A 9 -8.92 6.27 5.02
C GLY A 9 -9.56 6.99 3.83
N TYR A 10 -8.84 7.16 2.72
CA TYR A 10 -9.36 7.75 1.49
C TYR A 10 -10.54 6.95 0.91
N ILE A 11 -10.37 5.64 0.70
CA ILE A 11 -11.45 4.79 0.17
C ILE A 11 -12.67 4.85 1.08
N HIS A 12 -12.47 4.73 2.38
CA HIS A 12 -13.56 4.75 3.35
C HIS A 12 -14.26 6.11 3.41
N ALA A 13 -13.52 7.23 3.35
CA ALA A 13 -14.10 8.58 3.29
C ALA A 13 -14.95 8.80 2.04
N THR A 14 -14.55 8.22 0.92
CA THR A 14 -15.26 8.32 -0.37
C THR A 14 -16.28 7.20 -0.58
N ALA A 15 -16.43 6.27 0.36
CA ALA A 15 -17.32 5.10 0.23
C ALA A 15 -18.79 5.46 -0.05
N LYS A 16 -19.28 6.58 0.48
CA LYS A 16 -20.66 7.05 0.22
C LYS A 16 -20.89 7.44 -1.25
N GLU A 17 -19.86 7.87 -1.94
CA GLU A 17 -19.91 8.29 -3.35
C GLU A 17 -19.58 7.14 -4.29
N THR A 18 -18.59 6.33 -3.92
CA THR A 18 -18.06 5.25 -4.76
C THR A 18 -18.76 3.91 -4.54
N GLY A 19 -19.36 3.70 -3.37
CA GLY A 19 -19.89 2.41 -2.93
C GLY A 19 -18.82 1.36 -2.61
N LEU A 20 -17.53 1.71 -2.67
CA LEU A 20 -16.43 0.77 -2.45
C LEU A 20 -16.21 0.48 -0.97
N THR A 21 -15.98 -0.79 -0.68
CA THR A 21 -15.60 -1.28 0.65
C THR A 21 -14.12 -1.62 0.70
N VAL A 22 -13.46 -1.32 1.83
CA VAL A 22 -12.02 -1.59 2.02
C VAL A 22 -11.77 -2.39 3.30
N GLY A 23 -10.93 -3.43 3.16
CA GLY A 23 -10.33 -4.16 4.27
C GLY A 23 -8.81 -3.95 4.29
N VAL A 24 -8.25 -3.79 5.47
CA VAL A 24 -6.79 -3.71 5.67
C VAL A 24 -6.30 -4.96 6.36
N VAL A 25 -5.29 -5.58 5.81
CA VAL A 25 -4.62 -6.75 6.38
C VAL A 25 -3.16 -6.37 6.67
N ASP A 26 -2.79 -6.34 7.95
CA ASP A 26 -1.42 -6.11 8.41
C ASP A 26 -0.76 -7.48 8.66
N ILE A 27 0.15 -7.87 7.78
CA ILE A 27 0.88 -9.16 7.87
C ILE A 27 2.31 -8.99 8.40
N ASP A 28 2.69 -7.80 8.89
CA ASP A 28 3.99 -7.57 9.52
C ASP A 28 3.96 -8.04 10.98
N ASP A 29 4.22 -9.33 11.22
CA ASP A 29 4.20 -9.94 12.56
C ASP A 29 5.14 -9.26 13.55
N ALA A 30 6.22 -8.65 13.06
CA ALA A 30 7.23 -8.03 13.92
C ALA A 30 6.79 -6.63 14.42
N GLN A 31 6.19 -5.84 13.55
CA GLN A 31 5.83 -4.46 13.86
C GLN A 31 4.35 -4.29 14.16
N ASN A 32 3.49 -4.87 13.35
CA ASN A 32 2.03 -4.80 13.51
C ASN A 32 1.53 -3.37 13.78
N THR A 33 1.95 -2.46 12.91
CA THR A 33 1.82 -1.01 13.17
C THR A 33 0.38 -0.55 13.08
N ILE A 34 -0.35 -0.97 12.03
CA ILE A 34 -1.73 -0.50 11.79
C ILE A 34 -2.66 -1.11 12.83
N GLY A 35 -2.49 -2.43 13.12
CA GLY A 35 -3.28 -3.10 14.15
C GLY A 35 -3.11 -2.50 15.54
N LYS A 36 -1.85 -2.20 15.95
CA LYS A 36 -1.58 -1.53 17.23
C LYS A 36 -2.16 -0.12 17.30
N MET A 37 -2.08 0.63 16.21
CA MET A 37 -2.66 1.97 16.12
C MET A 37 -4.18 1.92 16.29
N ARG A 38 -4.87 1.01 15.58
CA ARG A 38 -6.31 0.81 15.70
C ARG A 38 -6.70 0.42 17.13
N LEU A 39 -5.98 -0.50 17.76
CA LEU A 39 -6.24 -0.90 19.16
C LEU A 39 -6.07 0.28 20.13
N PHE A 40 -5.04 1.10 19.95
CA PHE A 40 -4.84 2.28 20.79
C PHE A 40 -5.97 3.29 20.62
N GLU A 41 -6.38 3.57 19.38
CA GLU A 41 -7.47 4.50 19.07
C GLU A 41 -8.82 3.98 19.59
N ALA A 42 -9.06 2.66 19.55
CA ALA A 42 -10.24 2.03 20.09
C ALA A 42 -10.43 2.29 21.60
N THR A 43 -9.34 2.49 22.35
CA THR A 43 -9.43 2.83 23.78
C THR A 43 -9.96 4.25 24.03
N GLN A 44 -10.00 5.08 23.00
CA GLN A 44 -10.38 6.49 23.10
C GLN A 44 -11.75 6.79 22.46
N GLN A 45 -12.38 5.80 21.85
CA GLN A 45 -13.69 5.92 21.19
C GLN A 45 -14.74 4.99 21.82
N GLU A 46 -16.01 5.41 21.78
CA GLU A 46 -17.12 4.63 22.30
C GLU A 46 -17.50 3.46 21.37
N SER A 47 -17.28 3.60 20.05
CA SER A 47 -17.55 2.56 19.05
C SER A 47 -16.63 2.73 17.84
N LEU A 48 -16.33 1.60 17.17
CA LEU A 48 -15.62 1.53 15.89
C LEU A 48 -16.53 1.04 14.75
N ASP A 49 -17.84 1.01 14.93
CA ASP A 49 -18.78 0.42 13.97
C ASP A 49 -18.79 1.15 12.61
N GLU A 50 -18.41 2.43 12.60
CA GLU A 50 -18.30 3.23 11.37
C GLU A 50 -16.91 3.20 10.70
N GLU A 51 -15.96 2.46 11.26
CA GLU A 51 -14.58 2.43 10.79
C GLU A 51 -14.33 1.24 9.84
N TYR A 52 -13.43 1.42 8.87
CA TYR A 52 -13.01 0.29 8.02
C TYR A 52 -12.32 -0.81 8.85
N GLN A 53 -12.41 -2.04 8.40
CA GLN A 53 -11.84 -3.17 9.12
C GLN A 53 -10.32 -3.22 9.00
N VAL A 54 -9.65 -3.50 10.12
CA VAL A 54 -8.21 -3.76 10.20
C VAL A 54 -8.02 -5.14 10.82
N MET A 55 -7.41 -6.03 10.05
CA MET A 55 -7.12 -7.40 10.46
C MET A 55 -5.61 -7.56 10.61
N ASN A 56 -5.20 -8.04 11.77
CA ASN A 56 -3.82 -8.39 12.02
C ASN A 56 -3.71 -9.91 12.03
N ILE A 57 -3.29 -10.46 10.92
CA ILE A 57 -3.21 -11.89 10.68
C ILE A 57 -1.89 -12.25 10.00
N SER A 58 -1.42 -13.48 10.21
CA SER A 58 -0.23 -13.98 9.52
C SER A 58 -0.45 -14.13 8.01
N SER A 59 0.64 -14.25 7.26
CA SER A 59 0.57 -14.54 5.82
C SER A 59 -0.20 -15.84 5.50
N SER A 60 -0.08 -16.86 6.34
CA SER A 60 -0.84 -18.12 6.17
C SER A 60 -2.34 -17.91 6.38
N GLU A 61 -2.72 -17.22 7.45
CA GLU A 61 -4.12 -16.89 7.71
C GLU A 61 -4.71 -16.00 6.61
N PHE A 62 -3.92 -15.06 6.05
CA PHE A 62 -4.36 -14.27 4.89
C PHE A 62 -4.74 -15.16 3.71
N ILE A 63 -3.90 -16.14 3.38
CA ILE A 63 -4.13 -17.06 2.26
C ILE A 63 -5.37 -17.93 2.54
N GLU A 64 -5.49 -18.46 3.76
CA GLU A 64 -6.62 -19.30 4.18
C GLU A 64 -7.97 -18.55 4.17
N ASN A 65 -7.96 -17.24 4.47
CA ASN A 65 -9.15 -16.42 4.53
C ASN A 65 -9.44 -15.63 3.24
N MET A 66 -8.75 -15.91 2.12
CA MET A 66 -8.88 -15.14 0.89
C MET A 66 -10.31 -15.07 0.34
N ASP A 67 -11.05 -16.18 0.40
CA ASP A 67 -12.43 -16.20 -0.09
C ASP A 67 -13.32 -15.29 0.77
N PHE A 68 -13.19 -15.36 2.09
CA PHE A 68 -13.88 -14.45 3.01
C PHE A 68 -13.55 -12.98 2.72
N LEU A 69 -12.28 -12.67 2.50
CA LEU A 69 -11.84 -11.31 2.21
C LEU A 69 -12.46 -10.78 0.91
N LYS A 70 -12.49 -11.60 -0.15
CA LYS A 70 -13.08 -11.25 -1.45
C LYS A 70 -14.59 -11.13 -1.42
N GLU A 71 -15.27 -11.84 -0.54
CA GLU A 71 -16.72 -11.75 -0.38
C GLU A 71 -17.14 -10.47 0.38
N ASN A 72 -16.27 -9.91 1.20
CA ASN A 72 -16.62 -8.81 2.10
C ASN A 72 -16.02 -7.46 1.69
N PHE A 73 -14.98 -7.43 0.84
CA PHE A 73 -14.30 -6.19 0.46
C PHE A 73 -14.07 -6.12 -1.05
N ASP A 74 -14.33 -4.94 -1.61
CA ASP A 74 -14.01 -4.64 -3.01
C ASP A 74 -12.50 -4.40 -3.18
N ILE A 75 -11.86 -3.83 -2.16
CA ILE A 75 -10.42 -3.55 -2.13
C ILE A 75 -9.83 -4.11 -0.83
N ILE A 76 -8.81 -4.96 -0.98
CA ILE A 76 -8.04 -5.51 0.12
C ILE A 76 -6.64 -4.92 0.09
N LEU A 77 -6.30 -4.12 1.11
CA LEU A 77 -4.97 -3.53 1.26
C LEU A 77 -4.13 -4.42 2.17
N VAL A 78 -3.00 -4.90 1.66
CA VAL A 78 -2.08 -5.75 2.42
C VAL A 78 -0.84 -4.95 2.78
N ASP A 79 -0.60 -4.77 4.07
CA ASP A 79 0.62 -4.14 4.59
C ASP A 79 1.71 -5.19 4.79
N PHE A 80 2.77 -5.09 3.98
CA PHE A 80 3.87 -6.05 3.96
C PHE A 80 5.02 -5.65 4.87
N PRO A 81 5.72 -6.61 5.50
CA PRO A 81 6.96 -6.34 6.19
C PRO A 81 8.04 -5.85 5.23
N GLY A 82 9.00 -5.08 5.75
CA GLY A 82 10.11 -4.52 4.96
C GLY A 82 11.13 -5.55 4.45
N ASN A 83 10.87 -6.86 4.61
CA ASN A 83 11.75 -7.91 4.13
C ASN A 83 10.99 -9.17 3.70
N LEU A 84 11.56 -9.91 2.74
CA LEU A 84 10.96 -11.14 2.20
C LEU A 84 11.27 -12.42 3.03
N LYS A 85 11.97 -12.30 4.17
CA LYS A 85 12.41 -13.47 4.95
C LYS A 85 11.33 -14.00 5.88
N GLN A 86 10.32 -13.21 6.17
CA GLN A 86 9.17 -13.66 6.95
C GLN A 86 8.44 -14.75 6.18
N ALA A 87 8.07 -15.83 6.87
CA ALA A 87 7.36 -16.96 6.25
C ALA A 87 6.04 -16.52 5.63
N GLY A 88 5.74 -17.04 4.44
CA GLY A 88 4.49 -16.79 3.72
C GLY A 88 4.43 -15.46 2.95
N VAL A 89 5.40 -14.57 3.10
CA VAL A 89 5.39 -13.26 2.40
C VAL A 89 5.46 -13.44 0.88
N VAL A 90 6.26 -14.37 0.38
CA VAL A 90 6.38 -14.64 -1.06
C VAL A 90 5.07 -15.22 -1.60
N GLU A 91 4.46 -16.13 -0.86
CA GLU A 91 3.18 -16.74 -1.19
C GLU A 91 2.06 -15.69 -1.21
N THR A 92 2.07 -14.76 -0.24
CA THR A 92 1.12 -13.63 -0.22
C THR A 92 1.33 -12.71 -1.41
N LEU A 93 2.58 -12.39 -1.79
CA LEU A 93 2.89 -11.59 -2.98
C LEU A 93 2.39 -12.24 -4.27
N MET A 94 2.29 -13.58 -4.32
CA MET A 94 1.67 -14.30 -5.44
C MET A 94 0.17 -14.04 -5.59
N MET A 95 -0.49 -13.43 -4.62
CA MET A 95 -1.93 -13.13 -4.64
C MET A 95 -2.24 -11.65 -4.92
N ILE A 96 -1.21 -10.79 -5.04
CA ILE A 96 -1.38 -9.35 -5.17
C ILE A 96 -1.55 -8.95 -6.64
N ASP A 97 -2.62 -8.25 -6.95
CA ASP A 97 -2.94 -7.78 -8.30
C ASP A 97 -2.27 -6.43 -8.61
N VAL A 98 -2.20 -5.54 -7.63
CA VAL A 98 -1.54 -4.23 -7.76
C VAL A 98 -0.50 -4.08 -6.66
N LEU A 99 0.77 -3.98 -7.04
CA LEU A 99 1.90 -3.80 -6.12
C LEU A 99 2.42 -2.38 -6.19
N ILE A 100 2.37 -1.67 -5.07
CA ILE A 100 3.01 -0.37 -4.90
C ILE A 100 4.30 -0.55 -4.12
N ILE A 101 5.40 -0.05 -4.67
CA ILE A 101 6.72 -0.10 -4.05
C ILE A 101 7.10 1.32 -3.63
N PRO A 102 6.86 1.71 -2.36
CA PRO A 102 7.27 3.02 -1.87
C PRO A 102 8.77 3.04 -1.60
N PHE A 103 9.44 4.11 -2.02
CA PHE A 103 10.88 4.29 -1.78
C PHE A 103 11.25 5.76 -1.60
N GLU A 104 12.23 6.03 -0.78
CA GLU A 104 12.84 7.34 -0.67
C GLU A 104 13.76 7.57 -1.87
N PRO A 105 13.73 8.76 -2.52
CA PRO A 105 14.58 9.06 -3.68
C PRO A 105 16.05 9.30 -3.28
N SER A 106 16.68 8.30 -2.68
CA SER A 106 18.11 8.28 -2.38
C SER A 106 18.80 7.20 -3.19
N LYS A 107 20.09 7.33 -3.46
CA LYS A 107 20.84 6.35 -4.28
C LYS A 107 20.76 4.92 -3.71
N ILE A 108 20.79 4.79 -2.39
CA ILE A 108 20.77 3.49 -1.72
C ILE A 108 19.37 2.87 -1.82
N GLU A 109 18.32 3.64 -1.53
CA GLU A 109 16.94 3.14 -1.58
C GLU A 109 16.50 2.84 -3.01
N ILE A 110 16.92 3.66 -3.99
CA ILE A 110 16.70 3.38 -5.42
C ILE A 110 17.33 2.04 -5.80
N MET A 111 18.57 1.79 -5.40
CA MET A 111 19.25 0.50 -5.69
C MET A 111 18.52 -0.68 -5.03
N HIS A 112 18.11 -0.56 -3.78
CA HIS A 112 17.35 -1.61 -3.08
C HIS A 112 16.00 -1.86 -3.76
N THR A 113 15.31 -0.80 -4.20
CA THR A 113 14.04 -0.87 -4.91
C THR A 113 14.17 -1.61 -6.24
N ILE A 114 15.22 -1.30 -7.02
CA ILE A 114 15.50 -1.98 -8.29
C ILE A 114 15.80 -3.47 -8.04
N ASN A 115 16.66 -3.79 -7.07
CA ASN A 115 16.99 -5.17 -6.73
C ASN A 115 15.75 -5.98 -6.28
N PHE A 116 14.89 -5.37 -5.48
CA PHE A 116 13.62 -5.98 -5.09
C PHE A 116 12.72 -6.23 -6.30
N PHE A 117 12.59 -5.23 -7.18
CA PHE A 117 11.75 -5.35 -8.37
C PHE A 117 12.26 -6.42 -9.34
N ASP A 118 13.57 -6.51 -9.56
CA ASP A 118 14.17 -7.53 -10.41
C ASP A 118 13.89 -8.94 -9.85
N TYR A 119 14.03 -9.11 -8.53
CA TYR A 119 13.66 -10.36 -7.88
C TYR A 119 12.16 -10.66 -8.04
N TYR A 120 11.30 -9.67 -7.77
CA TYR A 120 9.85 -9.80 -7.89
C TYR A 120 9.42 -10.18 -9.30
N LYS A 121 9.96 -9.48 -10.30
CA LYS A 121 9.67 -9.73 -11.72
C LYS A 121 10.06 -11.14 -12.15
N ALA A 122 11.25 -11.58 -11.78
CA ALA A 122 11.79 -12.88 -12.20
C ALA A 122 11.13 -14.07 -11.49
N ASN A 123 10.77 -13.94 -10.22
CA ASN A 123 10.36 -15.06 -9.38
C ASN A 123 8.87 -15.10 -9.05
N ILE A 124 8.18 -13.96 -9.08
CA ILE A 124 6.78 -13.85 -8.68
C ILE A 124 5.91 -13.49 -9.87
N MET A 125 6.19 -12.35 -10.51
CA MET A 125 5.39 -11.85 -11.62
C MET A 125 5.37 -12.83 -12.79
N ALA A 126 6.52 -13.40 -13.17
CA ALA A 126 6.61 -14.41 -14.23
C ALA A 126 5.74 -15.65 -13.93
N LYS A 127 5.74 -16.14 -12.69
CA LYS A 127 4.88 -17.27 -12.29
C LYS A 127 3.39 -16.92 -12.31
N ARG A 128 3.03 -15.70 -11.92
CA ARG A 128 1.64 -15.23 -12.03
C ARG A 128 1.17 -15.18 -13.49
N GLU A 129 2.02 -14.69 -14.39
CA GLU A 129 1.74 -14.67 -15.84
C GLU A 129 1.55 -16.08 -16.40
N GLU A 130 2.38 -17.07 -16.01
CA GLU A 130 2.22 -18.48 -16.38
C GLU A 130 0.88 -19.07 -15.91
N LEU A 131 0.35 -18.57 -14.77
CA LEU A 131 -0.96 -18.97 -14.24
C LEU A 131 -2.13 -18.14 -14.82
N GLY A 132 -1.85 -17.19 -15.73
CA GLY A 132 -2.85 -16.35 -16.37
C GLY A 132 -3.27 -15.11 -15.56
N TYR A 133 -2.56 -14.79 -14.48
CA TYR A 133 -2.80 -13.59 -13.68
C TYR A 133 -1.93 -12.43 -14.14
N LYS A 134 -2.52 -11.25 -14.26
CA LYS A 134 -1.77 -10.01 -14.48
C LYS A 134 -1.36 -9.40 -13.15
N THR A 135 -0.29 -8.60 -13.18
CA THR A 135 0.14 -7.79 -12.04
C THR A 135 0.51 -6.41 -12.52
N THR A 136 -0.04 -5.41 -11.87
CA THR A 136 0.35 -4.02 -12.08
C THR A 136 1.33 -3.61 -10.99
N VAL A 137 2.52 -3.12 -11.37
CA VAL A 137 3.55 -2.63 -10.44
C VAL A 137 3.78 -1.16 -10.66
N ARG A 138 3.87 -0.38 -9.58
CA ARG A 138 4.25 1.04 -9.59
C ARG A 138 5.26 1.34 -8.50
N GLY A 139 6.23 2.15 -8.84
CA GLY A 139 7.11 2.78 -7.86
C GLY A 139 6.47 4.08 -7.33
N LEU A 140 6.45 4.27 -6.03
CA LEU A 140 5.92 5.48 -5.40
C LEU A 140 7.06 6.25 -4.71
N PRO A 141 7.51 7.40 -5.25
CA PRO A 141 8.44 8.25 -4.52
C PRO A 141 7.81 8.72 -3.21
N ASN A 142 8.43 8.35 -2.09
CA ASN A 142 7.94 8.59 -0.73
C ASN A 142 8.98 9.38 0.05
N ARG A 143 8.55 10.14 1.07
CA ARG A 143 9.40 11.05 1.86
C ARG A 143 10.19 12.03 0.99
N VAL A 144 9.53 12.50 -0.06
CA VAL A 144 10.15 13.38 -1.04
C VAL A 144 10.40 14.76 -0.46
N VAL A 145 11.63 15.23 -0.61
CA VAL A 145 11.99 16.64 -0.45
C VAL A 145 12.20 17.24 -1.85
N PRO A 146 11.25 18.02 -2.40
CA PRO A 146 11.23 18.36 -3.84
C PRO A 146 12.46 19.12 -4.36
N ASN A 147 13.19 19.77 -3.47
CA ASN A 147 14.38 20.55 -3.85
C ASN A 147 15.68 19.73 -3.88
N LEU A 148 15.67 18.48 -3.41
CA LEU A 148 16.84 17.61 -3.46
C LEU A 148 17.14 17.19 -4.90
N ILE A 149 18.44 17.11 -5.20
CA ILE A 149 18.94 16.79 -6.54
C ILE A 149 18.54 15.34 -6.93
N GLU A 150 18.56 14.42 -5.98
CA GLU A 150 18.22 13.02 -6.18
C GLU A 150 16.79 12.84 -6.69
N TYR A 151 15.85 13.62 -6.16
CA TYR A 151 14.47 13.57 -6.64
C TYR A 151 14.33 14.21 -8.03
N LYS A 152 15.00 15.34 -8.27
CA LYS A 152 14.99 15.98 -9.59
C LYS A 152 15.59 15.07 -10.67
N ASP A 153 16.68 14.38 -10.34
CA ASP A 153 17.34 13.42 -11.24
C ASP A 153 16.43 12.22 -11.51
N LEU A 154 15.74 11.70 -10.48
CA LEU A 154 14.77 10.63 -10.64
C LEU A 154 13.65 11.03 -11.62
N VAL A 155 13.06 12.21 -11.45
CA VAL A 155 11.98 12.70 -12.32
C VAL A 155 12.49 12.95 -13.75
N ALA A 156 13.67 13.54 -13.90
CA ALA A 156 14.27 13.82 -15.22
C ALA A 156 14.55 12.52 -16.00
N ASN A 157 14.90 11.44 -15.31
CA ASN A 157 15.26 10.15 -15.90
C ASN A 157 14.22 9.04 -15.66
N GLN A 158 12.98 9.41 -15.32
CA GLN A 158 11.92 8.44 -14.97
C GLN A 158 11.64 7.39 -16.07
N ASN A 159 11.87 7.73 -17.33
CA ASN A 159 11.68 6.81 -18.47
C ASN A 159 12.75 5.71 -18.52
N GLU A 160 13.89 5.91 -17.87
CA GLU A 160 14.98 4.94 -17.76
C GLU A 160 14.84 4.08 -16.49
N PHE A 161 13.95 4.48 -15.57
CA PHE A 161 13.72 3.74 -14.35
C PHE A 161 12.95 2.44 -14.66
N PRO A 162 13.39 1.26 -14.18
CA PRO A 162 12.82 -0.03 -14.58
C PRO A 162 11.39 -0.25 -14.10
N ILE A 163 10.92 0.56 -13.14
CA ILE A 163 9.57 0.50 -12.58
C ILE A 163 8.83 1.76 -13.02
N LYS A 164 7.65 1.62 -13.62
CA LYS A 164 6.81 2.77 -13.93
C LYS A 164 6.46 3.49 -12.63
N LEU A 165 6.81 4.77 -12.54
CA LEU A 165 6.48 5.58 -11.37
C LEU A 165 5.01 6.00 -11.37
N MET A 166 4.47 6.25 -10.18
CA MET A 166 3.22 6.98 -9.99
C MET A 166 3.45 8.45 -10.36
N GLU A 167 2.40 9.13 -10.79
CA GLU A 167 2.42 10.57 -11.07
C GLU A 167 2.52 11.37 -9.76
N GLN A 168 1.83 10.88 -8.74
CA GLN A 168 1.87 11.46 -7.41
C GLN A 168 3.09 10.97 -6.61
N HIS A 169 3.49 11.79 -5.65
CA HIS A 169 4.55 11.47 -4.70
C HIS A 169 4.16 11.92 -3.30
N ILE A 170 4.68 11.26 -2.28
CA ILE A 170 4.42 11.60 -0.90
C ILE A 170 5.57 12.45 -0.35
N LYS A 171 5.27 13.70 -0.01
CA LYS A 171 6.25 14.63 0.57
C LYS A 171 6.66 14.19 1.98
N GLU A 172 7.90 14.48 2.36
CA GLU A 172 8.32 14.31 3.74
C GLU A 172 7.52 15.25 4.65
N SER A 173 6.81 14.70 5.63
CA SER A 173 6.09 15.47 6.63
C SER A 173 5.92 14.69 7.93
N ARG A 174 6.70 15.07 8.93
CA ARG A 174 6.59 14.48 10.27
C ARG A 174 5.25 14.80 10.95
N VAL A 175 4.69 15.96 10.70
CA VAL A 175 3.42 16.39 11.30
C VAL A 175 2.28 15.56 10.71
N GLN A 176 2.21 15.43 9.38
CA GLN A 176 1.11 14.76 8.70
C GLN A 176 1.17 13.24 8.87
N PHE A 177 2.35 12.63 8.75
CA PHE A 177 2.51 11.19 8.65
C PHE A 177 3.04 10.50 9.92
N GLN A 178 3.44 11.24 10.94
CA GLN A 178 3.85 10.67 12.21
C GLN A 178 2.96 11.12 13.37
N ARG A 179 2.57 12.39 13.39
CA ARG A 179 1.79 12.96 14.50
C ARG A 179 0.29 12.84 14.29
N ASN A 180 -0.18 13.03 13.06
CA ASN A 180 -1.61 13.08 12.72
C ASN A 180 -2.09 11.82 11.97
N LEU A 181 -1.24 10.79 11.83
CA LEU A 181 -1.66 9.53 11.23
C LEU A 181 -2.67 8.85 12.17
N SER A 182 -3.79 8.44 11.60
CA SER A 182 -4.89 7.80 12.31
C SER A 182 -5.53 6.75 11.41
N THR A 183 -6.11 5.73 12.03
CA THR A 183 -6.96 4.76 11.35
C THR A 183 -8.45 5.12 11.43
N LEU A 184 -8.80 6.20 12.13
CA LEU A 184 -10.17 6.66 12.31
C LEU A 184 -10.57 7.64 11.22
N ILE A 185 -11.77 7.45 10.67
CA ILE A 185 -12.30 8.30 9.62
C ILE A 185 -12.49 9.75 10.07
N SER A 186 -12.87 9.94 11.35
CA SER A 186 -13.02 11.27 11.95
C SER A 186 -11.73 12.11 11.91
N ASN A 187 -10.58 11.46 11.81
CA ASN A 187 -9.27 12.08 11.77
C ASN A 187 -8.68 12.13 10.34
N TYR A 188 -9.42 11.66 9.34
CA TYR A 188 -8.99 11.73 7.96
C TYR A 188 -8.86 13.20 7.50
N ASN A 189 -7.70 13.58 6.98
CA ASN A 189 -7.34 14.98 6.77
C ASN A 189 -7.12 15.37 5.30
N HIS A 190 -7.53 14.56 4.35
CA HIS A 190 -7.48 14.84 2.90
C HIS A 190 -6.08 15.14 2.31
N VAL A 191 -5.01 14.84 3.05
CA VAL A 191 -3.62 15.16 2.64
C VAL A 191 -3.16 14.36 1.44
N CYS A 192 -3.77 13.21 1.20
CA CYS A 192 -3.37 12.26 0.17
C CYS A 192 -4.49 11.96 -0.84
N ASP A 193 -5.48 12.85 -1.00
CA ASP A 193 -6.59 12.62 -1.92
C ASP A 193 -6.12 12.42 -3.36
N GLU A 194 -5.18 13.23 -3.86
CA GLU A 194 -4.62 13.07 -5.22
C GLU A 194 -3.92 11.70 -5.39
N PHE A 195 -3.25 11.21 -4.36
CA PHE A 195 -2.69 9.85 -4.36
C PHE A 195 -3.80 8.80 -4.33
N GLY A 196 -4.85 9.02 -3.55
CA GLY A 196 -6.02 8.16 -3.48
C GLY A 196 -6.72 8.04 -4.83
N ASP A 197 -6.95 9.17 -5.53
CA ASP A 197 -7.54 9.22 -6.86
C ASP A 197 -6.71 8.42 -7.87
N GLU A 198 -5.39 8.62 -7.90
CA GLU A 198 -4.50 7.88 -8.79
C GLU A 198 -4.52 6.37 -8.49
N MET A 199 -4.58 5.98 -7.20
CA MET A 199 -4.69 4.57 -6.81
C MET A 199 -5.98 3.92 -7.29
N VAL A 200 -7.13 4.58 -7.12
CA VAL A 200 -8.42 4.07 -7.61
C VAL A 200 -8.43 3.97 -9.13
N GLN A 201 -7.87 4.95 -9.83
CA GLN A 201 -7.70 4.89 -11.27
C GLN A 201 -6.84 3.68 -11.69
N LEU A 202 -5.69 3.48 -11.04
CA LEU A 202 -4.77 2.38 -11.30
C LEU A 202 -5.43 1.00 -11.12
N ILE A 203 -6.20 0.82 -10.04
CA ILE A 203 -6.96 -0.39 -9.77
C ILE A 203 -8.02 -0.60 -10.86
N THR A 204 -8.73 0.46 -11.23
CA THR A 204 -9.76 0.41 -12.28
C THR A 204 -9.17 0.03 -13.64
N GLU A 205 -8.00 0.56 -14.00
CA GLU A 205 -7.28 0.21 -15.22
C GLU A 205 -6.82 -1.24 -15.19
N HIS A 206 -6.34 -1.73 -14.04
CA HIS A 206 -5.94 -3.13 -13.87
C HIS A 206 -7.10 -4.10 -14.11
N ILE A 207 -8.28 -3.81 -13.56
CA ILE A 207 -9.47 -4.66 -13.69
C ILE A 207 -9.96 -4.71 -15.15
N LYS A 208 -9.79 -3.63 -15.93
CA LYS A 208 -10.24 -3.55 -17.33
C LYS A 208 -9.26 -4.16 -18.33
N ALA A 209 -8.03 -4.42 -17.94
CA ALA A 209 -6.95 -4.90 -18.80
C ALA A 209 -6.90 -6.43 -18.91
#